data_9a35ea8008ad70e9113cd19b11a82261
#
_entry.id   9a35ea8008ad70e9113cd19b11a82261
#
_cell.length_a   1.000
_cell.length_b   1.000
_cell.length_c   1.000
_cell.angle_alpha   90.00
_cell.angle_beta   90.00
_cell.angle_gamma   90.00
#
_symmetry.space_group_name_H-M   'P 1'
#
loop_
_entity.id
_entity.type
_entity.pdbx_description
1 polymer ?
#
loop_
_entity_poly.entity_id
_entity_poly.type
_entity_poly.pdbx_seq_one_letter_code
_entity_poly.pdbx_strand_id
1 'polypeptide(L)'
;VAGGIPIIKALREGLAGNAIGRITGILNGTCNFILSTMRATGRDFADVLKEAQGLGYAEADPAFDIDGIDAAHKLAILTSVAFGTEVDIKSVHVEGIRHVSSLDIRYADEFGYRIKLLGLAERDGKSGGIVQRVYPC
;
A
#
# COMPACT_ATOMS: atom_id res chain seq x y z
N VAL A 1 2.19 -1.31 12.20
CA VAL A 1 2.37 -1.73 10.80
C VAL A 1 1.84 -3.16 10.64
N ALA A 2 1.10 -3.42 9.57
CA ALA A 2 0.53 -4.73 9.21
C ALA A 2 -0.44 -5.35 10.27
N GLY A 3 -0.99 -4.56 11.17
CA GLY A 3 -1.99 -5.01 12.15
C GLY A 3 -1.49 -6.16 13.02
N GLY A 4 -2.17 -7.30 13.00
CA GLY A 4 -1.82 -8.49 13.79
C GLY A 4 -0.61 -9.28 13.27
N ILE A 5 -0.05 -8.94 12.10
CA ILE A 5 1.15 -9.61 11.55
C ILE A 5 2.40 -9.00 12.19
N PRO A 6 3.24 -9.77 12.91
CA PRO A 6 4.41 -9.25 13.62
C PRO A 6 5.60 -9.00 12.68
N ILE A 7 5.38 -8.21 11.63
CA ILE A 7 6.37 -8.00 10.55
C ILE A 7 7.64 -7.31 11.05
N ILE A 8 7.54 -6.37 11.97
CA ILE A 8 8.71 -5.69 12.55
C ILE A 8 9.59 -6.70 13.30
N LYS A 9 8.97 -7.58 14.12
CA LYS A 9 9.69 -8.63 14.82
C LYS A 9 10.32 -9.63 13.84
N ALA A 10 9.58 -10.03 12.81
CA ALA A 10 10.09 -10.92 11.78
C ALA A 10 11.33 -10.35 11.07
N LEU A 11 11.31 -9.06 10.71
CA LEU A 11 12.46 -8.39 10.08
C LEU A 11 13.65 -8.26 11.03
N ARG A 12 13.42 -7.89 12.29
CA ARG A 12 14.50 -7.61 13.25
C ARG A 12 15.13 -8.86 13.86
N GLU A 13 14.34 -9.91 14.06
CA GLU A 13 14.78 -11.13 14.74
C GLU A 13 14.84 -12.33 13.77
N GLY A 14 13.71 -12.66 13.12
CA GLY A 14 13.62 -13.85 12.28
C GLY A 14 14.48 -13.81 11.03
N LEU A 15 14.68 -12.62 10.46
CA LEU A 15 15.45 -12.40 9.24
C LEU A 15 16.76 -11.63 9.47
N ALA A 16 17.20 -11.48 10.72
CA ALA A 16 18.38 -10.68 11.08
C ALA A 16 19.68 -11.12 10.36
N GLY A 17 19.80 -12.40 10.03
CA GLY A 17 20.95 -12.94 9.29
C GLY A 17 20.80 -12.89 7.76
N ASN A 18 19.71 -12.33 7.23
CA ASN A 18 19.42 -12.31 5.80
C ASN A 18 19.56 -10.91 5.20
N ALA A 19 20.01 -10.83 3.97
CA ALA A 19 19.94 -9.61 3.19
C ALA A 19 18.54 -9.46 2.57
N ILE A 20 17.84 -8.40 2.92
CA ILE A 20 16.54 -8.08 2.35
C ILE A 20 16.75 -7.33 1.04
N GLY A 21 16.31 -7.90 -0.07
CA GLY A 21 16.38 -7.27 -1.40
C GLY A 21 15.17 -6.41 -1.73
N ARG A 22 13.98 -6.85 -1.27
CA ARG A 22 12.71 -6.21 -1.63
C ARG A 22 11.64 -6.43 -0.56
N ILE A 23 10.81 -5.41 -0.37
CA ILE A 23 9.57 -5.47 0.40
C ILE A 23 8.42 -5.16 -0.57
N THR A 24 7.34 -5.92 -0.49
CA THR A 24 6.10 -5.63 -1.21
C THR A 24 4.93 -6.02 -0.33
N GLY A 25 3.94 -5.15 -0.21
CA GLY A 25 2.77 -5.47 0.61
C GLY A 25 1.61 -4.48 0.49
N ILE A 26 0.43 -4.94 0.91
CA ILE A 26 -0.76 -4.11 1.10
C ILE A 26 -0.68 -3.58 2.53
N LEU A 27 -0.48 -2.27 2.68
CA LEU A 27 -0.21 -1.64 3.99
C LEU A 27 -1.40 -0.85 4.55
N ASN A 28 -2.47 -0.68 3.76
CA ASN A 28 -3.67 0.05 4.16
C ASN A 28 -4.93 -0.78 3.94
N GLY A 29 -5.71 -1.00 5.01
CA GLY A 29 -6.93 -1.82 5.00
C GLY A 29 -8.10 -1.14 4.31
N THR A 30 -8.28 0.17 4.51
CA THR A 30 -9.36 0.97 3.92
C THR A 30 -9.29 0.95 2.39
N CYS A 31 -8.13 1.23 1.83
CA CYS A 31 -7.91 1.15 0.37
C CYS A 31 -8.16 -0.25 -0.17
N ASN A 32 -7.70 -1.29 0.55
CA ASN A 32 -7.92 -2.66 0.14
C ASN A 32 -9.41 -3.04 0.15
N PHE A 33 -10.17 -2.59 1.16
CA PHE A 33 -11.63 -2.76 1.21
C PHE A 33 -12.28 -2.09 -0.01
N ILE A 34 -11.99 -0.82 -0.26
CA ILE A 34 -12.58 -0.05 -1.36
C ILE A 34 -12.32 -0.73 -2.70
N LEU A 35 -11.06 -1.00 -3.05
CA LEU A 35 -10.70 -1.61 -4.34
C LEU A 35 -11.30 -3.02 -4.51
N SER A 36 -11.37 -3.80 -3.43
CA SER A 36 -11.96 -5.14 -3.47
C SER A 36 -13.47 -5.10 -3.65
N THR A 37 -14.15 -4.15 -3.00
CA THR A 37 -15.60 -3.97 -3.12
C THR A 37 -15.98 -3.43 -4.50
N MET A 38 -15.23 -2.44 -5.04
CA MET A 38 -15.41 -1.96 -6.41
C MET A 38 -15.33 -3.12 -7.41
N ARG A 39 -14.32 -4.00 -7.26
CA ARG A 39 -14.16 -5.18 -8.11
C ARG A 39 -15.33 -6.16 -7.97
N ALA A 40 -15.77 -6.46 -6.77
CA ALA A 40 -16.81 -7.44 -6.51
C ALA A 40 -18.21 -6.98 -6.98
N THR A 41 -18.45 -5.66 -6.94
CA THR A 41 -19.78 -5.09 -7.17
C THR A 41 -19.90 -4.29 -8.46
N GLY A 42 -18.79 -3.91 -9.09
CA GLY A 42 -18.76 -3.02 -10.26
C GLY A 42 -19.13 -1.57 -9.96
N ARG A 43 -19.31 -1.20 -8.68
CA ARG A 43 -19.67 0.17 -8.27
C ARG A 43 -18.46 1.11 -8.36
N ASP A 44 -18.77 2.40 -8.49
CA ASP A 44 -17.75 3.44 -8.55
C ASP A 44 -17.15 3.76 -7.19
N PHE A 45 -15.96 4.36 -7.22
CA PHE A 45 -15.18 4.73 -6.03
C PHE A 45 -15.99 5.53 -5.00
N ALA A 46 -16.76 6.55 -5.45
CA ALA A 46 -17.50 7.42 -4.56
C ALA A 46 -18.58 6.68 -3.74
N ASP A 47 -19.26 5.73 -4.36
CA ASP A 47 -20.32 4.95 -3.71
C ASP A 47 -19.74 3.97 -2.70
N VAL A 48 -18.64 3.33 -3.05
CA VAL A 48 -17.95 2.38 -2.17
C VAL A 48 -17.28 3.11 -1.00
N LEU A 49 -16.74 4.31 -1.23
CA LEU A 49 -16.19 5.14 -0.15
C LEU A 49 -17.26 5.51 0.88
N LYS A 50 -18.47 5.92 0.46
CA LYS A 50 -19.59 6.19 1.37
C LYS A 50 -19.97 4.96 2.20
N GLU A 51 -19.97 3.79 1.60
CA GLU A 51 -20.19 2.52 2.32
C GLU A 51 -19.11 2.27 3.35
N ALA A 52 -17.83 2.44 2.97
CA ALA A 52 -16.70 2.30 3.89
C ALA A 52 -16.80 3.25 5.08
N GLN A 53 -17.24 4.49 4.86
CA GLN A 53 -17.51 5.47 5.91
C GLN A 53 -18.68 5.03 6.82
N GLY A 54 -19.78 4.56 6.23
CA GLY A 54 -20.93 4.06 6.98
C GLY A 54 -20.63 2.82 7.84
N LEU A 55 -19.68 1.99 7.42
CA LEU A 55 -19.21 0.82 8.15
C LEU A 55 -18.09 1.13 9.15
N GLY A 56 -17.58 2.37 9.19
CA GLY A 56 -16.50 2.78 10.08
C GLY A 56 -15.10 2.35 9.60
N TYR A 57 -14.94 1.92 8.35
CA TYR A 57 -13.63 1.59 7.76
C TYR A 57 -12.89 2.83 7.24
N ALA A 58 -13.61 3.90 6.92
CA ALA A 58 -13.06 5.18 6.55
C ALA A 58 -13.63 6.28 7.43
N GLU A 59 -12.80 7.25 7.80
CA GLU A 59 -13.20 8.44 8.54
C GLU A 59 -13.94 9.44 7.62
N ALA A 60 -14.54 10.49 8.22
CA ALA A 60 -15.20 11.56 7.47
C ALA A 60 -14.23 12.26 6.51
N ASP A 61 -12.98 12.47 6.94
CA ASP A 61 -11.87 12.86 6.04
C ASP A 61 -10.96 11.64 5.79
N PRO A 62 -11.16 10.93 4.69
CA PRO A 62 -10.42 9.71 4.39
C PRO A 62 -9.09 9.98 3.67
N ALA A 63 -8.69 11.24 3.49
CA ALA A 63 -7.55 11.62 2.64
C ALA A 63 -6.25 10.88 3.04
N PHE A 64 -5.99 10.73 4.34
CA PHE A 64 -4.80 10.07 4.84
C PHE A 64 -4.67 8.62 4.35
N ASP A 65 -5.79 7.91 4.22
CA ASP A 65 -5.85 6.55 3.69
C ASP A 65 -5.82 6.55 2.16
N ILE A 66 -6.83 7.20 1.53
CA ILE A 66 -7.09 7.03 0.09
C ILE A 66 -6.05 7.72 -0.79
N ASP A 67 -5.30 8.70 -0.27
CA ASP A 67 -4.18 9.32 -0.97
C ASP A 67 -2.85 8.55 -0.76
N GLY A 68 -2.87 7.45 0.02
CA GLY A 68 -1.73 6.56 0.20
C GLY A 68 -0.73 7.03 1.27
N ILE A 69 -1.04 8.07 2.04
CA ILE A 69 -0.13 8.68 3.01
C ILE A 69 0.13 7.72 4.18
N ASP A 70 -0.92 7.08 4.73
CA ASP A 70 -0.77 6.05 5.77
C ASP A 70 0.13 4.90 5.30
N ALA A 71 -0.08 4.41 4.08
CA ALA A 71 0.74 3.37 3.50
C ALA A 71 2.21 3.80 3.30
N ALA A 72 2.44 5.07 2.93
CA ALA A 72 3.79 5.63 2.78
C ALA A 72 4.53 5.70 4.12
N HIS A 73 3.86 6.13 5.19
CA HIS A 73 4.45 6.14 6.53
C HIS A 73 4.85 4.72 6.97
N LYS A 74 3.97 3.75 6.77
CA LYS A 74 4.26 2.34 7.08
C LYS A 74 5.40 1.77 6.25
N LEU A 75 5.44 2.11 4.95
CA LEU A 75 6.51 1.67 4.07
C LEU A 75 7.86 2.26 4.51
N ALA A 76 7.93 3.55 4.82
CA ALA A 76 9.17 4.19 5.28
C ALA A 76 9.72 3.52 6.56
N ILE A 77 8.84 3.16 7.51
CA ILE A 77 9.23 2.42 8.71
C ILE A 77 9.78 1.03 8.35
N LEU A 78 9.07 0.28 7.49
CA LEU A 78 9.51 -1.05 7.06
C LEU A 78 10.85 -0.99 6.32
N THR A 79 11.02 0.01 5.45
CA THR A 79 12.27 0.26 4.73
C THR A 79 13.43 0.51 5.68
N SER A 80 13.24 1.39 6.67
CA SER A 80 14.26 1.66 7.68
C SER A 80 14.69 0.39 8.42
N VAL A 81 13.73 -0.40 8.88
CA VAL A 81 14.02 -1.63 9.62
C VAL A 81 14.71 -2.68 8.75
N ALA A 82 14.27 -2.85 7.50
CA ALA A 82 14.75 -3.92 6.63
C ALA A 82 16.10 -3.63 5.98
N PHE A 83 16.34 -2.37 5.63
CA PHE A 83 17.56 -1.97 4.91
C PHE A 83 18.60 -1.27 5.80
N GLY A 84 18.27 -1.01 7.08
CA GLY A 84 19.17 -0.35 8.01
C GLY A 84 19.43 1.13 7.68
N THR A 85 18.40 1.85 7.22
CA THR A 85 18.49 3.27 6.87
C THR A 85 17.66 4.13 7.82
N GLU A 86 17.83 5.44 7.76
CA GLU A 86 16.92 6.37 8.44
C GLU A 86 15.52 6.32 7.83
N VAL A 87 14.50 6.67 8.63
CA VAL A 87 13.13 6.80 8.14
C VAL A 87 13.03 8.08 7.30
N ASP A 88 12.79 7.92 6.01
CA ASP A 88 12.62 9.04 5.09
C ASP A 88 11.30 8.91 4.30
N ILE A 89 10.28 9.61 4.80
CA ILE A 89 8.96 9.66 4.16
C ILE A 89 9.00 10.49 2.88
N LYS A 90 9.86 11.51 2.81
CA LYS A 90 9.93 12.42 1.67
C LYS A 90 10.45 11.74 0.40
N SER A 91 11.21 10.66 0.56
CA SER A 91 11.71 9.86 -0.57
C SER A 91 10.69 8.85 -1.11
N VAL A 92 9.54 8.67 -0.44
CA VAL A 92 8.50 7.75 -0.91
C VAL A 92 7.70 8.43 -2.02
N HIS A 93 7.71 7.84 -3.22
CA HIS A 93 6.76 8.23 -4.26
C HIS A 93 5.37 7.71 -3.87
N VAL A 94 4.38 8.60 -3.83
CA VAL A 94 3.03 8.27 -3.36
C VAL A 94 2.00 8.61 -4.42
N GLU A 95 1.20 7.62 -4.77
CA GLU A 95 0.00 7.76 -5.58
C GLU A 95 -1.14 7.01 -4.90
N GLY A 96 -2.25 7.72 -4.62
CA GLY A 96 -3.43 7.17 -3.97
C GLY A 96 -4.39 6.48 -4.94
N ILE A 97 -5.57 6.08 -4.42
CA ILE A 97 -6.57 5.33 -5.18
C ILE A 97 -7.73 6.18 -5.71
N ARG A 98 -7.75 7.50 -5.49
CA ARG A 98 -8.87 8.39 -5.87
C ARG A 98 -9.24 8.33 -7.35
N HIS A 99 -8.25 8.10 -8.20
CA HIS A 99 -8.41 8.12 -9.65
C HIS A 99 -8.61 6.74 -10.27
N VAL A 100 -8.61 5.68 -9.45
CA VAL A 100 -8.90 4.33 -9.92
C VAL A 100 -10.39 4.21 -10.22
N SER A 101 -10.73 4.01 -11.48
CA SER A 101 -12.11 3.88 -11.93
C SER A 101 -12.60 2.43 -11.92
N SER A 102 -13.92 2.25 -11.95
CA SER A 102 -14.54 0.94 -12.15
C SER A 102 -14.13 0.30 -13.49
N LEU A 103 -13.83 1.16 -14.49
CA LEU A 103 -13.35 0.71 -15.80
C LEU A 103 -11.93 0.13 -15.72
N ASP A 104 -11.03 0.78 -14.99
CA ASP A 104 -9.66 0.29 -14.78
C ASP A 104 -9.67 -1.08 -14.11
N ILE A 105 -10.51 -1.23 -13.07
CA ILE A 105 -10.66 -2.49 -12.35
C ILE A 105 -11.20 -3.60 -13.26
N ARG A 106 -12.19 -3.28 -14.11
CA ARG A 106 -12.75 -4.24 -15.04
C ARG A 106 -11.73 -4.70 -16.07
N TYR A 107 -10.97 -3.78 -16.67
CA TYR A 107 -9.93 -4.14 -17.62
C TYR A 107 -8.81 -4.94 -16.97
N ALA A 108 -8.38 -4.58 -15.76
CA ALA A 108 -7.41 -5.38 -15.03
C ALA A 108 -7.92 -6.83 -14.82
N ASP A 109 -9.21 -7.00 -14.46
CA ASP A 109 -9.81 -8.31 -14.26
C ASP A 109 -9.90 -9.11 -15.55
N GLU A 110 -10.25 -8.49 -16.69
CA GLU A 110 -10.24 -9.12 -18.03
C GLU A 110 -8.85 -9.65 -18.42
N PHE A 111 -7.78 -8.96 -18.02
CA PHE A 111 -6.38 -9.40 -18.21
C PHE A 111 -5.87 -10.35 -17.12
N GLY A 112 -6.71 -10.75 -16.16
CA GLY A 112 -6.33 -11.65 -15.07
C GLY A 112 -5.58 -10.99 -13.92
N TYR A 113 -5.59 -9.64 -13.84
CA TYR A 113 -4.95 -8.86 -12.79
C TYR A 113 -5.95 -8.31 -11.77
N ARG A 114 -5.44 -7.86 -10.64
CA ARG A 114 -6.22 -7.20 -9.58
C ARG A 114 -5.48 -5.97 -9.11
N ILE A 115 -6.13 -4.82 -9.21
CA ILE A 115 -5.55 -3.57 -8.74
C ILE A 115 -5.56 -3.55 -7.20
N LYS A 116 -4.40 -3.28 -6.62
CA LYS A 116 -4.18 -3.10 -5.17
C LYS A 116 -3.31 -1.88 -4.94
N LEU A 117 -3.49 -1.19 -3.81
CA LEU A 117 -2.53 -0.19 -3.36
C LEU A 117 -1.35 -0.92 -2.71
N LEU A 118 -0.22 -0.97 -3.41
CA LEU A 118 0.98 -1.64 -2.91
C LEU A 118 2.02 -0.65 -2.41
N GLY A 119 2.60 -0.95 -1.25
CA GLY A 119 3.87 -0.40 -0.84
C GLY A 119 5.00 -1.29 -1.36
N LEU A 120 5.99 -0.69 -2.02
CA LEU A 120 7.15 -1.36 -2.57
C LEU A 120 8.42 -0.62 -2.16
N ALA A 121 9.38 -1.34 -1.59
CA ALA A 121 10.73 -0.86 -1.35
C ALA A 121 11.74 -1.88 -1.84
N GLU A 122 12.72 -1.44 -2.62
CA GLU A 122 13.74 -2.33 -3.17
C GLU A 122 15.08 -1.61 -3.37
N ARG A 123 16.17 -2.37 -3.33
CA ARG A 123 17.49 -1.85 -3.71
C ARG A 123 17.56 -1.67 -5.21
N ASP A 124 17.91 -0.48 -5.63
CA ASP A 124 18.23 -0.23 -7.03
C ASP A 124 19.61 -0.84 -7.36
N GLY A 125 19.60 -1.80 -8.26
CA GLY A 125 20.82 -2.49 -8.68
C GLY A 125 21.83 -1.62 -9.42
N LYS A 126 21.44 -0.41 -9.86
CA LYS A 126 22.32 0.51 -10.59
C LYS A 126 22.95 1.56 -9.68
N SER A 127 22.15 2.21 -8.85
CA SER A 127 22.62 3.28 -7.98
C SER A 127 23.05 2.80 -6.58
N GLY A 128 22.66 1.59 -6.19
CA GLY A 128 22.80 1.08 -4.82
C GLY A 128 21.85 1.74 -3.82
N GLY A 129 21.04 2.70 -4.26
CA GLY A 129 20.03 3.38 -3.46
C GLY A 129 18.81 2.51 -3.17
N ILE A 130 17.86 3.06 -2.41
CA ILE A 130 16.59 2.39 -2.12
C ILE A 130 15.48 3.17 -2.82
N VAL A 131 14.68 2.49 -3.61
CA VAL A 131 13.49 3.04 -4.24
C VAL A 131 12.28 2.66 -3.38
N GLN A 132 11.46 3.66 -3.04
CA GLN A 132 10.24 3.50 -2.26
C GLN A 132 9.04 4.04 -3.02
N ARG A 133 7.98 3.25 -3.13
CA ARG A 133 6.77 3.63 -3.86
C ARG A 133 5.53 3.10 -3.17
N VAL A 134 4.48 3.91 -3.13
CA VAL A 134 3.10 3.50 -2.81
C VAL A 134 2.24 3.91 -3.99
N TYR A 135 1.63 2.96 -4.66
CA TYR A 135 0.84 3.24 -5.86
C TYR A 135 -0.13 2.10 -6.17
N PRO A 136 -1.25 2.37 -6.88
CA PRO A 136 -2.14 1.35 -7.40
C PRO A 136 -1.44 0.56 -8.52
N CYS A 137 -1.42 -0.75 -8.42
CA CYS A 137 -0.86 -1.64 -9.45
C CYS A 137 -1.50 -3.04 -9.42
#